data_8fe2e5828f9ae1ad9443216a38f108c7
#
_entry.id   8fe2e5828f9ae1ad9443216a38f108c7
#
_cell.length_a   1.000
_cell.length_b   1.000
_cell.length_c   1.000
_cell.angle_alpha   90.00
_cell.angle_beta   90.00
_cell.angle_gamma   90.00
#
_symmetry.space_group_name_H-M   'P 1'
#
loop_
_entity.id
_entity.type
_entity.pdbx_description
1 polymer ?
#
loop_
_entity_poly.entity_id
_entity_poly.type
_entity_poly.pdbx_seq_one_letter_code
_entity_poly.pdbx_strand_id
1 'polypeptide(L)'
;TYRLPQKMGSVQIDCPVTGGLRDTSHMDHWALEKDARIRVWTEEGPWIDPESFGYPLVQRWFASHTAFSNEPVASRPDGKLYYHAGMDFGGCEALTEVIAATDALVVSAGDDVLTAHQPIADTPVAPRYDVLYLLDERGWYYRYSHFHSFDPTIKLGTKVKKGQRLGLVGKEGGSGGWTHLHFEIKNRKPSGRWGTEDSYAFLWQGYRNLHDPEILAVARPGHMILEGEKVTHDGTRSWSREGEIAKFEWRFSDGTTATGAKVEREYPAPGSYRETLIVTDSAGNEDANFVRVKVFSKADPASAPPRVHATYHPTFNIRAGQPVTFKCRAFETTHGEETWDFGDGSPAATTKSDGNVKKLDPEGYATIEHTYSQPGTYFVHVFRKDEKGWLAEDRLYLRVKE
;
A
#
# COMPACT_ATOMS: atom_id res chain seq x y z
N THR A 1 1.24 13.92 -12.72
CA THR A 1 2.65 13.81 -13.03
C THR A 1 3.33 15.09 -12.67
N TYR A 2 4.23 15.07 -11.69
CA TYR A 2 5.15 16.15 -11.53
C TYR A 2 6.17 16.07 -12.65
N ARG A 3 5.93 16.80 -13.71
CA ARG A 3 7.03 17.28 -14.49
C ARG A 3 7.58 18.48 -13.77
N LEU A 4 8.73 18.32 -13.15
CA LEU A 4 9.56 19.46 -12.85
C LEU A 4 9.79 20.21 -14.17
N PRO A 5 9.67 21.53 -14.18
CA PRO A 5 9.96 22.30 -15.38
C PRO A 5 11.30 21.85 -15.92
N GLN A 6 11.42 21.60 -17.22
CA GLN A 6 12.67 21.15 -17.87
C GLN A 6 13.87 22.05 -17.56
N LYS A 7 13.63 23.30 -17.17
CA LYS A 7 14.65 24.25 -16.74
C LYS A 7 15.32 23.95 -15.40
N MET A 8 14.81 22.99 -14.62
CA MET A 8 15.39 22.63 -13.31
C MET A 8 16.41 21.50 -13.39
N GLY A 9 16.80 21.07 -14.58
CA GLY A 9 17.70 19.93 -14.75
C GLY A 9 17.02 18.62 -14.35
N SER A 10 17.67 17.51 -14.62
CA SER A 10 17.29 16.23 -14.01
C SER A 10 17.26 16.45 -12.51
N VAL A 11 16.11 16.27 -11.88
CA VAL A 11 16.10 15.93 -10.48
C VAL A 11 16.77 14.59 -10.42
N GLN A 12 18.04 14.62 -10.13
CA GLN A 12 18.74 13.48 -9.64
C GLN A 12 18.07 13.21 -8.31
N ILE A 13 17.11 12.29 -8.33
CA ILE A 13 16.67 11.67 -7.13
C ILE A 13 17.88 10.87 -6.70
N ASP A 14 18.71 11.48 -5.89
CA ASP A 14 19.71 10.77 -5.13
C ASP A 14 18.94 9.84 -4.21
N CYS A 15 18.59 8.68 -4.77
CA CYS A 15 18.47 7.51 -3.94
C CYS A 15 19.82 7.41 -3.25
N PRO A 16 19.94 7.66 -1.97
CA PRO A 16 21.12 7.25 -1.25
C PRO A 16 21.12 5.73 -1.23
N VAL A 17 21.53 5.12 -2.32
CA VAL A 17 21.99 3.73 -2.35
C VAL A 17 23.34 3.75 -1.64
N THR A 18 23.33 4.30 -0.45
CA THR A 18 24.42 4.13 0.47
C THR A 18 24.22 2.81 1.11
N GLY A 19 24.79 1.76 0.54
CA GLY A 19 25.16 0.49 1.17
C GLY A 19 24.37 -0.03 2.38
N GLY A 20 23.23 0.53 2.68
CA GLY A 20 22.40 0.25 3.81
C GLY A 20 21.07 -0.33 3.36
N LEU A 21 20.56 -1.25 4.14
CA LEU A 21 19.23 -1.80 4.08
C LEU A 21 18.19 -0.70 4.37
N ARG A 22 17.95 0.21 3.43
CA ARG A 22 16.94 1.24 3.59
C ARG A 22 15.77 0.98 2.66
N ASP A 23 14.58 1.02 3.22
CA ASP A 23 13.37 1.11 2.44
C ASP A 23 13.32 2.49 1.77
N THR A 24 13.65 2.53 0.48
CA THR A 24 13.64 3.75 -0.33
C THR A 24 12.27 4.04 -0.93
N SER A 25 11.25 3.29 -0.55
CA SER A 25 9.89 3.41 -1.08
C SER A 25 9.21 4.75 -0.74
N HIS A 26 9.94 5.69 -0.13
CA HIS A 26 9.37 6.92 0.44
C HIS A 26 9.99 8.19 -0.08
N MET A 27 10.67 8.09 -1.19
CA MET A 27 11.31 9.26 -1.75
C MET A 27 10.31 10.39 -1.88
N ASP A 28 10.59 11.45 -1.20
CA ASP A 28 10.09 12.84 -1.18
C ASP A 28 8.72 13.19 -1.79
N HIS A 29 7.92 12.21 -2.18
CA HIS A 29 6.53 12.41 -2.60
C HIS A 29 5.73 13.21 -1.56
N TRP A 30 6.11 13.09 -0.31
CA TRP A 30 5.49 13.73 0.83
C TRP A 30 5.70 15.24 0.89
N ALA A 31 6.79 15.75 0.35
CA ALA A 31 7.01 17.20 0.26
C ALA A 31 5.93 17.89 -0.57
N LEU A 32 5.28 17.13 -1.43
CA LEU A 32 4.26 17.61 -2.34
C LEU A 32 2.86 17.64 -1.71
N GLU A 33 2.64 16.91 -0.63
CA GLU A 33 1.32 16.82 0.00
C GLU A 33 0.90 18.10 0.72
N LYS A 34 1.83 18.77 1.38
CA LYS A 34 1.52 19.99 2.14
C LYS A 34 1.04 21.15 1.26
N ASP A 35 1.49 21.18 0.00
CA ASP A 35 1.17 22.27 -0.93
C ASP A 35 0.40 21.80 -2.16
N ALA A 36 -0.03 20.55 -2.16
CA ALA A 36 -0.56 19.89 -3.33
C ALA A 36 -1.95 20.39 -3.73
N ARG A 37 -1.96 21.53 -4.33
CA ARG A 37 -2.82 21.71 -5.51
C ARG A 37 -2.16 20.92 -6.62
N ILE A 38 -2.57 19.67 -6.78
CA ILE A 38 -2.02 18.80 -7.81
C ILE A 38 -2.33 19.41 -9.16
N ARG A 39 -1.30 20.03 -9.72
CA ARG A 39 -1.35 20.51 -11.09
C ARG A 39 -0.55 19.52 -11.91
N VAL A 40 -1.26 18.67 -12.62
CA VAL A 40 -0.62 17.78 -13.58
C VAL A 40 -0.46 18.52 -14.89
N TRP A 41 0.77 18.86 -15.20
CA TRP A 41 1.15 19.43 -16.47
C TRP A 41 1.61 18.33 -17.41
N THR A 42 1.09 18.36 -18.61
CA THR A 42 1.81 17.82 -19.74
C THR A 42 2.42 18.99 -20.50
N GLU A 43 3.66 18.88 -20.98
CA GLU A 43 4.33 19.98 -21.71
C GLU A 43 3.52 20.50 -22.89
N GLU A 44 2.63 19.68 -23.43
CA GLU A 44 1.87 19.92 -24.67
C GLU A 44 0.37 19.65 -24.51
N GLY A 45 -0.09 19.38 -23.29
CA GLY A 45 -1.46 18.93 -23.10
C GLY A 45 -2.24 19.70 -22.08
N PRO A 46 -3.54 19.53 -22.10
CA PRO A 46 -4.41 20.18 -21.14
C PRO A 46 -4.08 19.71 -19.73
N TRP A 47 -4.26 20.61 -18.82
CA TRP A 47 -4.42 20.40 -17.41
C TRP A 47 -5.33 19.20 -17.12
N ILE A 48 -4.88 18.26 -16.32
CA ILE A 48 -5.74 17.17 -15.86
C ILE A 48 -6.52 17.68 -14.66
N ASP A 49 -7.82 17.72 -14.83
CA ASP A 49 -8.73 18.01 -13.74
C ASP A 49 -8.58 16.93 -12.65
N PRO A 50 -8.17 17.29 -11.43
CA PRO A 50 -8.07 16.34 -10.31
C PRO A 50 -9.38 15.60 -10.05
N GLU A 51 -10.52 16.24 -10.32
CA GLU A 51 -11.83 15.62 -10.13
C GLU A 51 -12.14 14.53 -11.18
N SER A 52 -11.40 14.48 -12.29
CA SER A 52 -11.51 13.42 -13.28
C SER A 52 -10.88 12.09 -12.85
N PHE A 53 -10.15 12.09 -11.73
CA PHE A 53 -9.39 10.94 -11.27
C PHE A 53 -9.88 10.44 -9.91
N GLY A 54 -10.02 9.12 -9.76
CA GLY A 54 -10.47 8.47 -8.54
C GLY A 54 -9.43 7.52 -7.94
N TYR A 55 -9.61 7.18 -6.68
CA TYR A 55 -8.81 6.16 -6.01
C TYR A 55 -9.27 4.77 -6.47
N PRO A 56 -8.36 3.85 -6.83
CA PRO A 56 -8.73 2.63 -7.54
C PRO A 56 -9.22 1.48 -6.64
N LEU A 57 -9.27 1.66 -5.32
CA LEU A 57 -9.75 0.66 -4.36
C LEU A 57 -10.81 1.20 -3.42
N VAL A 58 -11.75 0.35 -3.06
CA VAL A 58 -12.75 0.65 -2.02
C VAL A 58 -12.20 0.22 -0.67
N GLN A 59 -11.35 1.04 -0.08
CA GLN A 59 -10.76 0.79 1.24
C GLN A 59 -10.41 2.09 1.98
N ARG A 60 -10.31 1.98 3.33
CA ARG A 60 -10.12 3.11 4.22
C ARG A 60 -8.71 3.70 4.19
N TRP A 61 -7.69 2.89 4.09
CA TRP A 61 -6.30 3.37 4.14
C TRP A 61 -5.79 3.79 2.77
N PHE A 62 -4.93 4.78 2.78
CA PHE A 62 -4.17 5.16 1.60
C PHE A 62 -2.96 4.23 1.43
N ALA A 63 -2.55 3.99 0.23
CA ALA A 63 -1.50 3.10 -0.26
C ALA A 63 -0.54 2.48 0.79
N SER A 64 -0.26 1.20 0.66
CA SER A 64 0.68 0.50 1.55
C SER A 64 2.13 0.61 1.09
N HIS A 65 2.39 0.80 -0.20
CA HIS A 65 3.70 1.01 -0.79
C HIS A 65 3.68 2.10 -1.82
N THR A 66 4.81 2.78 -1.97
CA THR A 66 4.96 3.85 -2.95
C THR A 66 5.40 3.33 -4.31
N ALA A 67 5.23 4.19 -5.32
CA ALA A 67 5.81 4.04 -6.63
C ALA A 67 7.35 4.13 -6.58
N PHE A 68 7.99 3.60 -7.59
CA PHE A 68 9.41 3.80 -7.85
C PHE A 68 10.34 3.45 -6.69
N SER A 69 10.02 2.41 -5.93
CA SER A 69 10.94 1.92 -4.92
C SER A 69 11.99 1.00 -5.54
N ASN A 70 13.25 1.27 -5.20
CA ASN A 70 14.29 0.29 -5.36
C ASN A 70 14.34 -0.55 -4.09
N GLU A 71 13.97 -1.82 -4.18
CA GLU A 71 14.18 -2.69 -3.04
C GLU A 71 15.68 -2.94 -2.86
N PRO A 72 16.18 -2.79 -1.63
CA PRO A 72 17.58 -3.04 -1.37
C PRO A 72 17.94 -4.50 -1.61
N VAL A 73 19.16 -4.68 -2.01
CA VAL A 73 19.82 -5.92 -2.34
C VAL A 73 19.64 -7.04 -1.30
N ALA A 74 19.45 -6.70 -0.04
CA ALA A 74 19.24 -7.69 1.03
C ALA A 74 17.96 -8.52 0.87
N SER A 75 16.99 -8.07 0.10
CA SER A 75 15.83 -8.87 -0.26
C SER A 75 16.08 -9.78 -1.48
N ARG A 76 17.24 -9.64 -2.12
CA ARG A 76 17.66 -10.40 -3.31
C ARG A 76 19.06 -10.98 -3.14
N PRO A 77 19.18 -12.30 -3.05
CA PRO A 77 20.48 -12.96 -2.89
C PRO A 77 21.48 -12.69 -4.03
N ASP A 78 20.99 -12.28 -5.22
CA ASP A 78 21.81 -11.96 -6.39
C ASP A 78 22.39 -10.55 -6.38
N GLY A 79 22.13 -9.79 -5.35
CA GLY A 79 22.61 -8.42 -5.22
C GLY A 79 22.00 -7.41 -6.18
N LYS A 80 20.97 -7.77 -6.92
CA LYS A 80 20.36 -6.87 -7.90
C LYS A 80 19.27 -6.01 -7.26
N LEU A 81 19.26 -4.74 -7.64
CA LEU A 81 18.13 -3.85 -7.40
C LEU A 81 17.09 -4.08 -8.49
N TYR A 82 15.81 -3.98 -8.13
CA TYR A 82 14.77 -3.85 -9.13
C TYR A 82 14.06 -2.50 -8.99
N TYR A 83 13.58 -2.01 -10.12
CA TYR A 83 12.81 -0.79 -10.18
C TYR A 83 11.32 -1.12 -10.17
N HIS A 84 10.62 -0.67 -9.14
CA HIS A 84 9.18 -0.84 -9.03
C HIS A 84 8.47 0.34 -9.69
N ALA A 85 7.80 0.07 -10.81
CA ALA A 85 7.12 1.09 -11.61
C ALA A 85 5.61 1.06 -11.33
N GLY A 86 5.14 1.87 -10.42
CA GLY A 86 3.74 1.91 -10.03
C GLY A 86 3.55 2.05 -8.54
N MET A 87 2.33 1.84 -8.07
CA MET A 87 2.01 1.83 -6.65
C MET A 87 1.32 0.53 -6.27
N ASP A 88 1.66 0.02 -5.09
CA ASP A 88 1.02 -1.15 -4.51
C ASP A 88 0.08 -0.75 -3.37
N PHE A 89 -1.13 -1.28 -3.43
CA PHE A 89 -2.19 -1.04 -2.45
C PHE A 89 -2.61 -2.37 -1.85
N GLY A 90 -2.22 -2.64 -0.62
CA GLY A 90 -2.70 -3.82 0.09
C GLY A 90 -4.23 -3.82 0.20
N GLY A 91 -4.83 -4.98 0.10
CA GLY A 91 -6.28 -5.17 0.22
C GLY A 91 -6.62 -6.55 0.74
N CYS A 92 -7.88 -6.80 1.08
CA CYS A 92 -8.36 -8.09 1.52
C CYS A 92 -8.66 -8.99 0.31
N GLU A 93 -7.92 -10.09 0.19
CA GLU A 93 -8.03 -11.03 -0.94
C GLU A 93 -9.47 -11.45 -1.21
N ALA A 94 -9.89 -11.35 -2.47
CA ALA A 94 -11.21 -11.71 -2.96
C ALA A 94 -12.39 -10.92 -2.33
N LEU A 95 -12.11 -9.87 -1.55
CA LEU A 95 -13.11 -9.07 -0.86
C LEU A 95 -13.02 -7.58 -1.19
N THR A 96 -11.80 -7.01 -1.27
CA THR A 96 -11.65 -5.58 -1.58
C THR A 96 -11.94 -5.33 -3.06
N GLU A 97 -12.85 -4.41 -3.35
CA GLU A 97 -13.21 -4.04 -4.71
C GLU A 97 -12.14 -3.16 -5.36
N VAL A 98 -11.82 -3.48 -6.61
CA VAL A 98 -11.05 -2.65 -7.52
C VAL A 98 -12.03 -1.88 -8.40
N ILE A 99 -11.84 -0.56 -8.48
CA ILE A 99 -12.71 0.33 -9.27
C ILE A 99 -11.89 1.15 -10.29
N ALA A 100 -12.55 1.61 -11.32
CA ALA A 100 -11.92 2.44 -12.34
C ALA A 100 -11.50 3.80 -11.78
N ALA A 101 -10.23 4.16 -11.91
CA ALA A 101 -9.71 5.45 -11.46
C ALA A 101 -10.15 6.61 -12.35
N THR A 102 -10.59 6.34 -13.58
CA THR A 102 -11.04 7.35 -14.53
C THR A 102 -12.00 6.74 -15.55
N ASP A 103 -12.72 7.60 -16.28
CA ASP A 103 -13.48 7.17 -17.46
C ASP A 103 -12.52 6.63 -18.52
N ALA A 104 -12.77 5.42 -19.03
CA ALA A 104 -11.83 4.78 -19.95
C ALA A 104 -12.45 3.65 -20.78
N LEU A 105 -11.70 3.19 -21.78
CA LEU A 105 -11.99 2.03 -22.59
C LEU A 105 -11.18 0.82 -22.08
N VAL A 106 -11.79 -0.33 -21.95
CA VAL A 106 -11.09 -1.60 -21.67
C VAL A 106 -10.37 -2.06 -22.93
N VAL A 107 -9.05 -2.00 -22.93
CA VAL A 107 -8.22 -2.38 -24.11
C VAL A 107 -7.54 -3.73 -23.94
N SER A 108 -7.39 -4.21 -22.70
CA SER A 108 -6.92 -5.56 -22.38
C SER A 108 -7.60 -6.06 -21.11
N ALA A 109 -7.99 -7.32 -21.10
CA ALA A 109 -8.56 -8.01 -19.95
C ALA A 109 -8.04 -9.46 -19.92
N GLY A 110 -7.22 -9.77 -18.93
CA GLY A 110 -6.47 -11.02 -18.92
C GLY A 110 -5.52 -11.11 -20.10
N ASP A 111 -5.52 -12.24 -20.76
CA ASP A 111 -4.68 -12.49 -21.94
C ASP A 111 -5.26 -11.91 -23.25
N ASP A 112 -6.50 -11.44 -23.21
CA ASP A 112 -7.17 -10.85 -24.36
C ASP A 112 -6.85 -9.36 -24.51
N VAL A 113 -6.60 -8.93 -25.78
CA VAL A 113 -6.23 -7.55 -26.12
C VAL A 113 -6.96 -7.13 -27.39
N LEU A 114 -7.48 -5.90 -27.43
CA LEU A 114 -8.00 -5.31 -28.67
C LEU A 114 -6.90 -5.24 -29.73
N THR A 115 -7.24 -5.58 -30.99
CA THR A 115 -6.27 -5.68 -32.12
C THR A 115 -5.39 -4.44 -32.22
N ALA A 116 -5.94 -3.24 -32.09
CA ALA A 116 -5.18 -1.99 -32.18
C ALA A 116 -4.20 -1.76 -31.00
N HIS A 117 -4.27 -2.56 -29.95
CA HIS A 117 -3.49 -2.40 -28.71
C HIS A 117 -2.60 -3.63 -28.42
N GLN A 118 -2.47 -4.54 -29.34
CA GLN A 118 -1.57 -5.69 -29.21
C GLN A 118 -0.11 -5.24 -29.05
N PRO A 119 0.76 -6.04 -28.40
CA PRO A 119 2.15 -5.68 -28.12
C PRO A 119 2.99 -5.32 -29.36
N ILE A 120 2.61 -5.77 -30.54
CA ILE A 120 3.25 -5.42 -31.85
C ILE A 120 2.89 -4.01 -32.33
N ALA A 121 1.78 -3.45 -31.86
CA ALA A 121 1.45 -2.06 -32.03
C ALA A 121 2.20 -1.28 -30.97
N ASP A 122 2.85 -0.18 -31.31
CA ASP A 122 3.61 0.65 -30.38
C ASP A 122 2.73 1.13 -29.20
N THR A 123 2.45 0.23 -28.25
CA THR A 123 1.61 0.41 -27.06
C THR A 123 2.31 -0.13 -25.82
N PRO A 124 1.98 0.35 -24.60
CA PRO A 124 2.57 -0.15 -23.37
C PRO A 124 1.82 -1.36 -22.79
N VAL A 125 0.91 -1.97 -23.55
CA VAL A 125 0.08 -3.10 -23.10
C VAL A 125 0.91 -4.37 -23.05
N ALA A 126 0.95 -4.99 -21.87
CA ALA A 126 1.57 -6.30 -21.62
C ALA A 126 0.53 -7.19 -20.94
N PRO A 127 -0.24 -7.96 -21.73
CA PRO A 127 -1.35 -8.76 -21.21
C PRO A 127 -0.85 -9.88 -20.30
N ARG A 128 -1.66 -10.22 -19.33
CA ARG A 128 -1.46 -11.36 -18.43
C ARG A 128 -2.80 -11.68 -17.78
N TYR A 129 -3.07 -12.94 -17.49
CA TYR A 129 -4.36 -13.44 -17.01
C TYR A 129 -4.95 -12.66 -15.81
N ASP A 130 -4.12 -11.98 -15.01
CA ASP A 130 -4.49 -11.20 -13.81
C ASP A 130 -4.40 -9.68 -14.01
N VAL A 131 -4.29 -9.20 -15.26
CA VAL A 131 -4.03 -7.79 -15.58
C VAL A 131 -5.14 -7.21 -16.44
N LEU A 132 -5.54 -5.99 -16.12
CA LEU A 132 -6.48 -5.17 -16.87
C LEU A 132 -5.77 -3.90 -17.34
N TYR A 133 -5.96 -3.52 -18.61
CA TYR A 133 -5.56 -2.22 -19.11
C TYR A 133 -6.76 -1.40 -19.54
N LEU A 134 -6.81 -0.19 -19.04
CA LEU A 134 -7.76 0.85 -19.45
C LEU A 134 -7.02 1.92 -20.24
N LEU A 135 -7.70 2.51 -21.24
CA LEU A 135 -7.21 3.65 -22.02
C LEU A 135 -8.20 4.81 -21.90
N ASP A 136 -7.76 5.95 -21.43
CA ASP A 136 -8.58 7.15 -21.35
C ASP A 136 -8.53 7.98 -22.65
N GLU A 137 -9.34 9.03 -22.71
CA GLU A 137 -9.42 9.92 -23.87
C GLU A 137 -8.15 10.76 -24.12
N ARG A 138 -7.26 10.87 -23.12
CA ARG A 138 -5.95 11.53 -23.24
C ARG A 138 -4.90 10.65 -23.91
N GLY A 139 -5.22 9.38 -24.14
CA GLY A 139 -4.26 8.40 -24.65
C GLY A 139 -3.37 7.81 -23.56
N TRP A 140 -3.77 7.90 -22.30
CA TRP A 140 -3.06 7.33 -21.17
C TRP A 140 -3.59 5.94 -20.85
N TYR A 141 -2.67 5.02 -20.57
CA TYR A 141 -2.98 3.64 -20.18
C TYR A 141 -2.87 3.49 -18.67
N TYR A 142 -3.84 2.81 -18.10
CA TYR A 142 -3.91 2.47 -16.69
C TYR A 142 -3.80 0.96 -16.57
N ARG A 143 -2.75 0.47 -15.93
CA ARG A 143 -2.55 -0.94 -15.65
C ARG A 143 -2.96 -1.26 -14.23
N TYR A 144 -3.83 -2.24 -14.11
CA TYR A 144 -4.26 -2.84 -12.86
C TYR A 144 -3.80 -4.29 -12.86
N SER A 145 -3.10 -4.74 -11.83
CA SER A 145 -2.55 -6.10 -11.77
C SER A 145 -2.89 -6.78 -10.47
N HIS A 146 -2.75 -8.11 -10.47
CA HIS A 146 -2.98 -9.00 -9.34
C HIS A 146 -4.45 -9.18 -8.96
N PHE A 147 -5.36 -9.06 -9.94
CA PHE A 147 -6.77 -9.37 -9.72
C PHE A 147 -6.97 -10.82 -9.27
N HIS A 148 -7.80 -10.99 -8.25
CA HIS A 148 -8.39 -12.28 -7.93
C HIS A 148 -9.40 -12.70 -9.00
N SER A 149 -10.25 -11.76 -9.40
CA SER A 149 -11.26 -11.96 -10.46
C SER A 149 -11.66 -10.62 -11.07
N PHE A 150 -11.95 -10.63 -12.37
CA PHE A 150 -12.59 -9.51 -13.04
C PHE A 150 -14.10 -9.53 -12.79
N ASP A 151 -14.72 -8.35 -12.77
CA ASP A 151 -16.18 -8.25 -12.81
C ASP A 151 -16.71 -8.82 -14.15
N PRO A 152 -17.75 -9.65 -14.15
CA PRO A 152 -18.27 -10.27 -15.35
C PRO A 152 -18.73 -9.29 -16.45
N THR A 153 -18.99 -8.04 -16.10
CA THR A 153 -19.37 -6.98 -17.03
C THR A 153 -18.18 -6.38 -17.77
N ILE A 154 -16.97 -6.62 -17.31
CA ILE A 154 -15.74 -6.08 -17.90
C ILE A 154 -15.33 -6.96 -19.08
N LYS A 155 -15.44 -6.40 -20.29
CA LYS A 155 -15.06 -7.05 -21.54
C LYS A 155 -14.29 -6.08 -22.41
N LEU A 156 -13.51 -6.62 -23.34
CA LEU A 156 -12.79 -5.80 -24.33
C LEU A 156 -13.76 -4.84 -25.04
N GLY A 157 -13.34 -3.58 -25.20
CA GLY A 157 -14.14 -2.54 -25.84
C GLY A 157 -15.25 -1.96 -24.94
N THR A 158 -15.41 -2.44 -23.71
CA THR A 158 -16.33 -1.83 -22.73
C THR A 158 -15.80 -0.46 -22.31
N LYS A 159 -16.67 0.54 -22.34
CA LYS A 159 -16.40 1.84 -21.71
C LYS A 159 -16.79 1.77 -20.24
N VAL A 160 -15.86 2.08 -19.39
CA VAL A 160 -16.06 2.15 -17.93
C VAL A 160 -16.07 3.59 -17.46
N LYS A 161 -16.82 3.86 -16.39
CA LYS A 161 -16.86 5.15 -15.72
C LYS A 161 -15.98 5.15 -14.47
N LYS A 162 -15.44 6.30 -14.11
CA LYS A 162 -14.77 6.49 -12.81
C LYS A 162 -15.64 5.93 -11.67
N GLY A 163 -15.04 5.11 -10.80
CA GLY A 163 -15.74 4.45 -9.71
C GLY A 163 -16.47 3.17 -10.10
N GLN A 164 -16.56 2.81 -11.38
CA GLN A 164 -17.16 1.55 -11.78
C GLN A 164 -16.30 0.37 -11.31
N ARG A 165 -16.95 -0.66 -10.74
CA ARG A 165 -16.29 -1.88 -10.31
C ARG A 165 -15.63 -2.60 -11.48
N LEU A 166 -14.37 -2.99 -11.30
CA LEU A 166 -13.56 -3.74 -12.28
C LEU A 166 -13.35 -5.18 -11.85
N GLY A 167 -13.40 -5.47 -10.55
CA GLY A 167 -13.18 -6.80 -10.01
C GLY A 167 -12.79 -6.78 -8.54
N LEU A 168 -12.09 -7.82 -8.10
CA LEU A 168 -11.63 -8.00 -6.72
C LEU A 168 -10.10 -8.11 -6.69
N VAL A 169 -9.50 -7.51 -5.66
CA VAL A 169 -8.06 -7.59 -5.43
C VAL A 169 -7.66 -9.02 -5.09
N GLY A 170 -6.50 -9.42 -5.58
CA GLY A 170 -5.92 -10.73 -5.36
C GLY A 170 -4.42 -10.69 -5.11
N LYS A 171 -3.79 -11.83 -5.30
CA LYS A 171 -2.34 -12.04 -5.21
C LYS A 171 -1.80 -12.74 -6.45
N GLU A 172 -2.53 -12.67 -7.56
CA GLU A 172 -2.22 -13.40 -8.78
C GLU A 172 -0.95 -12.89 -9.48
N GLY A 173 -0.46 -13.64 -10.43
CA GLY A 173 0.72 -13.31 -11.22
C GLY A 173 1.99 -13.13 -10.38
N GLY A 174 2.71 -12.05 -10.60
CA GLY A 174 4.01 -11.76 -9.97
C GLY A 174 3.94 -11.04 -8.63
N SER A 175 2.86 -11.17 -7.87
CA SER A 175 2.61 -10.44 -6.61
C SER A 175 3.58 -10.76 -5.45
N GLY A 176 4.38 -11.81 -5.58
CA GLY A 176 5.16 -12.30 -4.43
C GLY A 176 4.33 -13.07 -3.40
N GLY A 177 3.05 -13.31 -3.65
CA GLY A 177 2.13 -14.05 -2.78
C GLY A 177 1.41 -13.21 -1.74
N TRP A 178 1.55 -11.89 -1.75
CA TRP A 178 0.76 -11.00 -0.90
C TRP A 178 -0.34 -10.29 -1.69
N THR A 179 -1.45 -10.01 -1.04
CA THR A 179 -2.62 -9.42 -1.67
C THR A 179 -2.46 -7.92 -1.81
N HIS A 180 -2.49 -7.44 -3.04
CA HIS A 180 -2.45 -6.02 -3.36
C HIS A 180 -2.91 -5.74 -4.79
N LEU A 181 -3.34 -4.53 -5.04
CA LEU A 181 -3.44 -3.98 -6.38
C LEU A 181 -2.11 -3.31 -6.73
N HIS A 182 -1.45 -3.76 -7.79
CA HIS A 182 -0.38 -3.01 -8.42
C HIS A 182 -0.98 -2.13 -9.52
N PHE A 183 -0.78 -0.81 -9.40
CA PHE A 183 -1.38 0.19 -10.27
C PHE A 183 -0.33 1.05 -10.95
N GLU A 184 -0.41 1.18 -12.29
CA GLU A 184 0.48 2.02 -13.06
C GLU A 184 -0.31 2.97 -13.97
N ILE A 185 0.21 4.18 -14.15
CA ILE A 185 -0.21 5.10 -15.20
C ILE A 185 0.91 5.16 -16.23
N LYS A 186 0.60 4.89 -17.49
CA LYS A 186 1.57 4.93 -18.59
C LYS A 186 1.16 5.93 -19.64
N ASN A 187 2.11 6.74 -20.06
CA ASN A 187 1.93 7.70 -21.15
C ASN A 187 3.18 7.84 -22.02
N ARG A 188 3.04 8.54 -23.11
CA ARG A 188 4.18 8.91 -23.95
C ARG A 188 4.98 10.02 -23.28
N LYS A 189 6.28 9.78 -23.17
CA LYS A 189 7.24 10.78 -22.66
C LYS A 189 7.70 11.70 -23.80
N PRO A 190 8.31 12.86 -23.50
CA PRO A 190 8.85 13.75 -24.53
C PRO A 190 9.81 13.07 -25.50
N SER A 191 10.47 12.00 -25.06
CA SER A 191 11.32 11.17 -25.91
C SER A 191 10.56 10.34 -26.94
N GLY A 192 9.23 10.37 -26.97
CA GLY A 192 8.37 9.51 -27.79
C GLY A 192 8.23 8.08 -27.27
N ARG A 193 8.92 7.73 -26.19
CA ARG A 193 8.82 6.38 -25.57
C ARG A 193 7.69 6.30 -24.54
N TRP A 194 7.11 5.12 -24.40
CA TRP A 194 6.23 4.84 -23.27
C TRP A 194 7.01 4.84 -21.96
N GLY A 195 6.41 5.40 -20.94
CA GLY A 195 6.98 5.43 -19.61
C GLY A 195 5.89 5.46 -18.54
N THR A 196 6.24 5.03 -17.32
CA THR A 196 5.37 5.11 -16.16
C THR A 196 5.41 6.51 -15.58
N GLU A 197 4.25 7.00 -15.17
CA GLU A 197 4.10 8.22 -14.40
C GLU A 197 4.11 7.92 -12.91
N ASP A 198 4.63 8.86 -12.11
CA ASP A 198 4.40 8.83 -10.68
C ASP A 198 2.91 9.09 -10.41
N SER A 199 2.21 8.05 -9.99
CA SER A 199 0.76 8.12 -9.77
C SER A 199 0.37 8.65 -8.39
N TYR A 200 1.34 8.88 -7.49
CA TYR A 200 1.07 9.21 -6.09
C TYR A 200 0.13 10.42 -5.93
N ALA A 201 0.48 11.51 -6.59
CA ALA A 201 -0.29 12.75 -6.48
C ALA A 201 -1.74 12.61 -6.96
N PHE A 202 -1.95 11.88 -8.07
CA PHE A 202 -3.30 11.59 -8.59
C PHE A 202 -4.11 10.76 -7.61
N LEU A 203 -3.48 9.73 -7.09
CA LEU A 203 -4.11 8.79 -6.17
C LEU A 203 -4.43 9.45 -4.83
N TRP A 204 -3.56 10.31 -4.36
CA TRP A 204 -3.79 11.10 -3.16
C TRP A 204 -5.02 12.01 -3.31
N GLN A 205 -5.12 12.73 -4.42
CA GLN A 205 -6.31 13.55 -4.68
C GLN A 205 -7.56 12.68 -4.85
N GLY A 206 -7.45 11.57 -5.60
CA GLY A 206 -8.56 10.63 -5.76
C GLY A 206 -9.04 10.03 -4.44
N TYR A 207 -8.10 9.72 -3.52
CA TYR A 207 -8.42 9.26 -2.17
C TYR A 207 -9.15 10.33 -1.36
N ARG A 208 -8.67 11.57 -1.39
CA ARG A 208 -9.33 12.69 -0.70
C ARG A 208 -10.73 12.95 -1.23
N ASN A 209 -10.91 12.92 -2.55
CA ASN A 209 -12.22 13.12 -3.17
C ASN A 209 -13.21 11.99 -2.82
N LEU A 210 -12.72 10.76 -2.70
CA LEU A 210 -13.57 9.60 -2.39
C LEU A 210 -13.95 9.54 -0.91
N HIS A 211 -13.01 9.87 -0.02
CA HIS A 211 -13.16 9.62 1.41
C HIS A 211 -13.35 10.87 2.24
N ASP A 212 -13.08 12.03 1.67
CA ASP A 212 -13.20 13.36 2.31
C ASP A 212 -12.66 13.37 3.77
N PRO A 213 -11.40 12.95 4.00
CA PRO A 213 -10.89 12.76 5.35
C PRO A 213 -10.71 14.11 6.07
N GLU A 214 -11.06 14.16 7.36
CA GLU A 214 -10.76 15.30 8.23
C GLU A 214 -9.28 15.34 8.58
N ILE A 215 -8.71 14.17 8.83
CA ILE A 215 -7.32 13.99 9.28
C ILE A 215 -6.76 12.71 8.67
N LEU A 216 -5.46 12.69 8.39
CA LEU A 216 -4.72 11.53 7.95
C LEU A 216 -3.40 11.40 8.70
N ALA A 217 -3.25 10.29 9.40
CA ALA A 217 -1.99 9.91 10.01
C ALA A 217 -1.02 9.37 8.95
N VAL A 218 0.23 9.80 9.00
CA VAL A 218 1.29 9.35 8.11
C VAL A 218 2.53 9.01 8.91
N ALA A 219 2.78 7.72 9.09
CA ALA A 219 3.93 7.16 9.82
C ALA A 219 4.98 6.64 8.82
N ARG A 220 5.68 7.52 8.16
CA ARG A 220 6.64 7.19 7.09
C ARG A 220 7.95 7.95 7.24
N PRO A 221 9.07 7.42 6.75
CA PRO A 221 9.27 6.15 6.03
C PRO A 221 9.23 4.93 6.95
N GLY A 222 9.06 3.74 6.35
CA GLY A 222 9.43 2.48 6.99
C GLY A 222 10.96 2.34 7.04
N HIS A 223 11.46 1.41 7.85
CA HIS A 223 12.89 1.23 8.06
C HIS A 223 13.34 -0.21 7.83
N MET A 224 14.55 -0.35 7.28
CA MET A 224 15.31 -1.59 7.22
C MET A 224 16.65 -1.34 7.86
N ILE A 225 16.94 -2.04 8.95
CA ILE A 225 18.11 -1.80 9.80
C ILE A 225 18.71 -3.11 10.28
N LEU A 226 19.92 -3.05 10.83
CA LEU A 226 20.51 -4.11 11.62
C LEU A 226 20.10 -3.99 13.10
N GLU A 227 20.05 -5.10 13.80
CA GLU A 227 19.78 -5.11 15.24
C GLU A 227 20.71 -4.17 16.01
N GLY A 228 20.16 -3.46 17.01
CA GLY A 228 20.87 -2.46 17.80
C GLY A 228 21.08 -1.11 17.10
N GLU A 229 20.55 -0.92 15.89
CA GLU A 229 20.53 0.39 15.27
C GLU A 229 19.31 1.21 15.72
N LYS A 230 19.47 2.54 15.70
CA LYS A 230 18.40 3.49 15.98
C LYS A 230 17.77 4.00 14.72
N VAL A 231 16.48 4.25 14.78
CA VAL A 231 15.71 4.92 13.73
C VAL A 231 14.97 6.13 14.30
N THR A 232 14.72 7.11 13.45
CA THR A 232 13.82 8.22 13.76
C THR A 232 12.49 7.95 13.07
N HIS A 233 11.45 7.70 13.86
CA HIS A 233 10.08 7.67 13.38
C HIS A 233 9.60 9.09 13.14
N ASP A 234 8.98 9.33 12.00
CA ASP A 234 8.56 10.67 11.56
C ASP A 234 7.07 10.69 11.23
N GLY A 235 6.30 11.42 12.02
CA GLY A 235 4.88 11.68 11.83
C GLY A 235 4.57 13.05 11.20
N THR A 236 5.58 13.87 10.89
CA THR A 236 5.40 15.27 10.45
C THR A 236 4.64 15.42 9.14
N ARG A 237 4.47 14.34 8.40
CA ARG A 237 3.74 14.29 7.12
C ARG A 237 2.26 14.06 7.28
N SER A 238 1.80 13.84 8.51
CA SER A 238 0.37 13.76 8.81
C SER A 238 -0.33 15.06 8.41
N TRP A 239 -1.53 14.92 7.93
CA TRP A 239 -2.30 16.02 7.37
C TRP A 239 -3.63 16.16 8.12
N SER A 240 -4.08 17.41 8.32
CA SER A 240 -5.42 17.74 8.80
C SER A 240 -6.04 18.80 7.90
N ARG A 241 -7.35 18.72 7.70
CA ARG A 241 -8.13 19.76 7.03
C ARG A 241 -8.08 21.07 7.80
N GLU A 242 -8.06 21.02 9.12
CA GLU A 242 -8.00 22.15 10.02
C GLU A 242 -6.59 22.77 10.12
N GLY A 243 -5.60 22.20 9.46
CA GLY A 243 -4.26 22.75 9.27
C GLY A 243 -3.18 22.07 10.10
N GLU A 244 -3.27 22.03 11.42
CA GLU A 244 -2.19 21.54 12.27
C GLU A 244 -2.54 20.27 13.05
N ILE A 245 -1.57 19.37 13.15
CA ILE A 245 -1.63 18.23 14.06
C ILE A 245 -1.20 18.73 15.45
N ALA A 246 -2.10 18.66 16.41
CA ALA A 246 -1.86 19.12 17.76
C ALA A 246 -1.14 18.09 18.63
N LYS A 247 -1.33 16.79 18.36
CA LYS A 247 -0.74 15.70 19.14
C LYS A 247 -0.24 14.60 18.25
N PHE A 248 0.95 14.05 18.58
CA PHE A 248 1.52 12.84 18.03
C PHE A 248 1.80 11.88 19.20
N GLU A 249 1.22 10.68 19.13
CA GLU A 249 1.42 9.60 20.10
C GLU A 249 1.91 8.36 19.35
N TRP A 250 3.02 7.81 19.81
CA TRP A 250 3.58 6.56 19.30
C TRP A 250 3.36 5.45 20.30
N ARG A 251 2.93 4.28 19.81
CA ARG A 251 2.82 3.04 20.57
C ARG A 251 3.67 1.98 19.92
N PHE A 252 4.57 1.39 20.69
CA PHE A 252 5.56 0.46 20.20
C PHE A 252 5.19 -0.98 20.52
N SER A 253 5.79 -1.90 19.77
CA SER A 253 5.55 -3.35 19.84
C SER A 253 5.86 -3.95 21.21
N ASP A 254 6.75 -3.33 22.01
CA ASP A 254 7.07 -3.74 23.37
C ASP A 254 6.12 -3.14 24.44
N GLY A 255 5.08 -2.42 24.02
CA GLY A 255 4.11 -1.78 24.91
C GLY A 255 4.54 -0.39 25.42
N THR A 256 5.74 0.07 25.10
CA THR A 256 6.16 1.44 25.45
C THR A 256 5.51 2.48 24.55
N THR A 257 5.48 3.73 25.00
CA THR A 257 4.90 4.86 24.28
C THR A 257 5.86 6.03 24.24
N ALA A 258 5.68 6.90 23.23
CA ALA A 258 6.37 8.18 23.14
C ALA A 258 5.44 9.24 22.55
N THR A 259 5.78 10.52 22.76
CA THR A 259 5.07 11.66 22.19
C THR A 259 6.03 12.54 21.41
N GLY A 260 5.53 13.17 20.35
CA GLY A 260 6.30 14.06 19.48
C GLY A 260 6.19 13.69 18.02
N ALA A 261 6.32 14.71 17.18
CA ALA A 261 6.26 14.53 15.72
C ALA A 261 7.40 13.64 15.17
N LYS A 262 8.53 13.64 15.88
CA LYS A 262 9.69 12.75 15.61
C LYS A 262 10.14 12.12 16.92
N VAL A 263 10.38 10.80 16.87
CA VAL A 263 10.87 10.03 18.02
C VAL A 263 11.95 9.05 17.61
N GLU A 264 13.00 8.92 18.41
CA GLU A 264 14.06 7.95 18.17
C GLU A 264 13.80 6.65 18.93
N ARG A 265 14.13 5.52 18.30
CA ARG A 265 14.02 4.20 18.91
C ARG A 265 15.11 3.27 18.42
N GLU A 266 15.62 2.43 19.33
CA GLU A 266 16.54 1.34 19.05
C GLU A 266 15.79 0.00 19.04
N TYR A 267 16.23 -0.89 18.14
CA TYR A 267 15.66 -2.24 17.99
C TYR A 267 16.73 -3.29 18.29
N PRO A 268 16.69 -3.90 19.47
CA PRO A 268 17.74 -4.78 19.94
C PRO A 268 17.71 -6.20 19.35
N ALA A 269 16.61 -6.60 18.70
CA ALA A 269 16.42 -7.96 18.19
C ALA A 269 15.91 -7.97 16.76
N PRO A 270 16.30 -8.99 15.95
CA PRO A 270 15.74 -9.18 14.61
C PRO A 270 14.24 -9.45 14.65
N GLY A 271 13.55 -9.00 13.57
CA GLY A 271 12.11 -9.18 13.42
C GLY A 271 11.50 -8.16 12.47
N SER A 272 10.19 -8.24 12.29
CA SER A 272 9.40 -7.25 11.56
C SER A 272 8.37 -6.65 12.50
N TYR A 273 8.62 -5.42 12.89
CA TYR A 273 7.84 -4.65 13.86
C TYR A 273 6.87 -3.72 13.13
N ARG A 274 5.74 -3.44 13.78
CA ARG A 274 4.71 -2.55 13.25
C ARG A 274 4.30 -1.54 14.31
N GLU A 275 4.95 -0.39 14.30
CA GLU A 275 4.71 0.65 15.30
C GLU A 275 3.53 1.53 14.92
N THR A 276 2.77 1.98 15.89
CA THR A 276 1.56 2.77 15.69
C THR A 276 1.83 4.24 15.94
N LEU A 277 1.46 5.09 14.98
CA LEU A 277 1.30 6.53 15.17
C LEU A 277 -0.19 6.85 15.29
N ILE A 278 -0.56 7.57 16.32
CA ILE A 278 -1.88 8.20 16.48
C ILE A 278 -1.66 9.70 16.41
N VAL A 279 -2.45 10.39 15.61
CA VAL A 279 -2.42 11.84 15.51
C VAL A 279 -3.77 12.43 15.85
N THR A 280 -3.77 13.59 16.52
CA THR A 280 -4.97 14.35 16.85
C THR A 280 -4.77 15.78 16.37
N ASP A 281 -5.74 16.36 15.68
CA ASP A 281 -5.70 17.76 15.26
C ASP A 281 -6.31 18.70 16.30
N SER A 282 -6.31 20.00 16.01
CA SER A 282 -6.84 21.03 16.89
C SER A 282 -8.37 20.96 17.08
N ALA A 283 -9.08 20.34 16.16
CA ALA A 283 -10.53 20.10 16.23
C ALA A 283 -10.89 18.83 17.05
N GLY A 284 -9.88 18.03 17.41
CA GLY A 284 -10.07 16.77 18.12
C GLY A 284 -10.33 15.57 17.20
N ASN A 285 -10.17 15.74 15.90
CA ASN A 285 -10.19 14.58 14.99
C ASN A 285 -8.96 13.71 15.22
N GLU A 286 -9.14 12.41 15.12
CA GLU A 286 -8.08 11.44 15.35
C GLU A 286 -7.95 10.47 14.17
N ASP A 287 -6.73 10.11 13.82
CA ASP A 287 -6.43 9.02 12.90
C ASP A 287 -5.16 8.27 13.33
N ALA A 288 -5.00 7.05 12.81
CA ALA A 288 -3.85 6.22 13.10
C ALA A 288 -3.25 5.60 11.83
N ASN A 289 -1.94 5.46 11.84
CA ASN A 289 -1.16 4.79 10.80
C ASN A 289 -0.05 3.94 11.43
N PHE A 290 0.55 3.07 10.62
CA PHE A 290 1.53 2.12 11.10
C PHE A 290 2.82 2.22 10.29
N VAL A 291 3.96 2.25 10.98
CA VAL A 291 5.28 2.18 10.34
C VAL A 291 5.88 0.80 10.53
N ARG A 292 6.42 0.26 9.46
CA ARG A 292 7.15 -1.02 9.49
C ARG A 292 8.63 -0.78 9.77
N VAL A 293 9.17 -1.55 10.71
CA VAL A 293 10.61 -1.63 10.94
C VAL A 293 11.06 -3.08 10.75
N LYS A 294 11.86 -3.32 9.72
CA LYS A 294 12.44 -4.62 9.44
C LYS A 294 13.87 -4.65 9.97
N VAL A 295 14.11 -5.48 10.98
CA VAL A 295 15.38 -5.56 11.69
C VAL A 295 16.07 -6.86 11.32
N PHE A 296 17.23 -6.77 10.69
CA PHE A 296 18.05 -7.92 10.29
C PHE A 296 19.06 -8.26 11.37
N SER A 297 19.42 -9.53 11.45
CA SER A 297 20.49 -9.98 12.35
C SER A 297 21.85 -9.50 11.87
N LYS A 298 22.69 -9.01 12.78
CA LYS A 298 24.10 -8.72 12.50
C LYS A 298 24.91 -9.98 12.21
N ALA A 299 24.52 -11.09 12.82
CA ALA A 299 25.19 -12.38 12.61
C ALA A 299 24.85 -13.00 11.24
N ASP A 300 23.66 -12.71 10.71
CA ASP A 300 23.20 -13.22 9.42
C ASP A 300 22.34 -12.16 8.69
N PRO A 301 22.97 -11.12 8.14
CA PRO A 301 22.25 -10.02 7.47
C PRO A 301 21.53 -10.44 6.19
N ALA A 302 21.88 -11.58 5.62
CA ALA A 302 21.23 -12.11 4.42
C ALA A 302 19.90 -12.82 4.74
N SER A 303 19.71 -13.26 5.99
CA SER A 303 18.47 -13.91 6.43
C SER A 303 17.38 -12.86 6.65
N ALA A 304 16.38 -12.86 5.80
CA ALA A 304 15.24 -11.96 5.96
C ALA A 304 14.43 -12.35 7.21
N PRO A 305 14.13 -11.41 8.12
CA PRO A 305 13.23 -11.69 9.22
C PRO A 305 11.82 -11.99 8.72
N PRO A 306 11.04 -12.81 9.45
CA PRO A 306 9.68 -13.13 9.09
C PRO A 306 8.82 -11.86 9.05
N ARG A 307 7.73 -11.89 8.30
CA ARG A 307 6.73 -10.82 8.27
C ARG A 307 5.33 -11.39 8.24
N VAL A 308 4.38 -10.62 8.72
CA VAL A 308 2.93 -10.86 8.57
C VAL A 308 2.36 -9.73 7.72
N HIS A 309 1.43 -10.07 6.84
CA HIS A 309 0.56 -9.14 6.15
C HIS A 309 -0.87 -9.45 6.56
N ALA A 310 -1.55 -8.48 7.14
CA ALA A 310 -2.94 -8.59 7.59
C ALA A 310 -3.83 -7.55 6.93
N THR A 311 -5.08 -7.94 6.72
CA THR A 311 -6.12 -7.10 6.13
C THR A 311 -7.47 -7.44 6.74
N TYR A 312 -8.47 -6.59 6.53
CA TYR A 312 -9.85 -6.85 6.94
C TYR A 312 -10.87 -6.30 5.94
N HIS A 313 -12.07 -6.84 6.00
CA HIS A 313 -13.19 -6.40 5.19
C HIS A 313 -14.51 -6.58 5.96
N PRO A 314 -15.50 -5.64 5.85
CA PRO A 314 -15.39 -4.35 5.15
C PRO A 314 -14.49 -3.37 5.89
N THR A 315 -13.98 -2.34 5.20
CA THR A 315 -13.14 -1.31 5.82
C THR A 315 -13.91 -0.02 6.17
N PHE A 316 -15.17 0.08 5.71
CA PHE A 316 -16.07 1.19 5.96
C PHE A 316 -17.40 0.72 6.50
N ASN A 317 -18.09 1.64 7.22
CA ASN A 317 -19.44 1.44 7.71
C ASN A 317 -19.61 0.16 8.53
N ILE A 318 -18.56 -0.25 9.23
CA ILE A 318 -18.63 -1.37 10.18
C ILE A 318 -19.55 -0.95 11.31
N ARG A 319 -20.53 -1.79 11.65
CA ARG A 319 -21.46 -1.55 12.73
C ARG A 319 -21.26 -2.57 13.83
N ALA A 320 -21.56 -2.17 15.08
CA ALA A 320 -21.60 -3.10 16.20
C ALA A 320 -22.57 -4.26 15.90
N GLY A 321 -22.14 -5.47 16.26
CA GLY A 321 -22.91 -6.69 16.01
C GLY A 321 -22.75 -7.26 14.59
N GLN A 322 -22.02 -6.62 13.69
CA GLN A 322 -21.73 -7.16 12.36
C GLN A 322 -20.38 -7.86 12.31
N PRO A 323 -20.26 -8.99 11.61
CA PRO A 323 -18.98 -9.68 11.46
C PRO A 323 -18.04 -8.88 10.56
N VAL A 324 -16.77 -8.88 10.93
CA VAL A 324 -15.64 -8.40 10.13
C VAL A 324 -14.75 -9.59 9.81
N THR A 325 -14.46 -9.77 8.54
CA THR A 325 -13.54 -10.82 8.07
C THR A 325 -12.12 -10.29 8.12
N PHE A 326 -11.24 -10.99 8.82
CA PHE A 326 -9.81 -10.73 8.87
C PHE A 326 -9.07 -11.81 8.11
N LYS A 327 -8.05 -11.41 7.36
CA LYS A 327 -7.15 -12.32 6.67
C LYS A 327 -5.71 -11.95 6.98
N CYS A 328 -4.87 -12.97 7.23
CA CYS A 328 -3.44 -12.75 7.35
C CYS A 328 -2.64 -13.84 6.65
N ARG A 329 -1.41 -13.49 6.29
CA ARG A 329 -0.43 -14.41 5.75
C ARG A 329 0.94 -14.12 6.32
N ALA A 330 1.60 -15.14 6.88
CA ALA A 330 3.00 -15.05 7.23
C ALA A 330 3.88 -15.29 5.99
N PHE A 331 5.07 -14.75 6.04
CA PHE A 331 6.10 -14.88 5.01
C PHE A 331 7.43 -15.19 5.70
N GLU A 332 8.30 -15.90 5.00
CA GLU A 332 9.65 -16.28 5.47
C GLU A 332 9.65 -17.26 6.66
N THR A 333 8.50 -17.78 7.07
CA THR A 333 8.39 -18.82 8.10
C THR A 333 7.12 -19.64 7.96
N THR A 334 7.24 -20.95 8.26
CA THR A 334 6.10 -21.87 8.44
C THR A 334 5.92 -22.27 9.90
N HIS A 335 6.81 -21.80 10.78
CA HIS A 335 6.83 -22.14 12.21
C HIS A 335 5.72 -21.39 12.96
N GLY A 336 5.09 -22.05 13.94
CA GLY A 336 4.10 -21.44 14.83
C GLY A 336 2.75 -21.14 14.17
N GLU A 337 1.99 -20.28 14.81
CA GLU A 337 0.65 -19.83 14.42
C GLU A 337 0.56 -18.32 14.62
N GLU A 338 -0.32 -17.67 13.88
CA GLU A 338 -0.65 -16.26 14.13
C GLU A 338 -1.55 -16.17 15.36
N THR A 339 -1.25 -15.22 16.24
CA THR A 339 -2.08 -14.85 17.37
C THR A 339 -2.73 -13.50 17.11
N TRP A 340 -4.04 -13.42 17.31
CA TRP A 340 -4.86 -12.23 17.12
C TRP A 340 -5.32 -11.67 18.45
N ASP A 341 -5.09 -10.38 18.66
CA ASP A 341 -5.75 -9.55 19.65
C ASP A 341 -6.61 -8.53 18.91
N PHE A 342 -7.92 -8.60 19.07
CA PHE A 342 -8.86 -7.72 18.37
C PHE A 342 -9.02 -6.33 19.01
N GLY A 343 -8.37 -6.09 20.15
CA GLY A 343 -8.34 -4.79 20.83
C GLY A 343 -9.62 -4.42 21.56
N ASP A 344 -10.56 -5.35 21.73
CA ASP A 344 -11.84 -5.14 22.43
C ASP A 344 -11.92 -5.89 23.76
N GLY A 345 -10.81 -6.50 24.19
CA GLY A 345 -10.73 -7.29 25.42
C GLY A 345 -11.28 -8.71 25.30
N SER A 346 -11.70 -9.15 24.13
CA SER A 346 -12.04 -10.55 23.86
C SER A 346 -10.81 -11.47 23.99
N PRO A 347 -11.00 -12.77 24.24
CA PRO A 347 -9.87 -13.71 24.25
C PRO A 347 -9.13 -13.71 22.92
N ALA A 348 -7.81 -13.83 23.01
CA ALA A 348 -6.98 -13.97 21.81
C ALA A 348 -7.39 -15.21 21.00
N ALA A 349 -7.35 -15.09 19.68
CA ALA A 349 -7.62 -16.17 18.76
C ALA A 349 -6.35 -16.55 17.97
N THR A 350 -6.34 -17.74 17.37
CA THR A 350 -5.23 -18.20 16.56
C THR A 350 -5.67 -18.60 15.16
N THR A 351 -4.76 -18.40 14.21
CA THR A 351 -4.88 -18.88 12.84
C THR A 351 -3.55 -19.45 12.37
N LYS A 352 -3.57 -20.18 11.25
CA LYS A 352 -2.34 -20.68 10.64
C LYS A 352 -2.38 -20.49 9.14
N SER A 353 -1.61 -19.55 8.64
CA SER A 353 -1.37 -19.36 7.22
C SER A 353 -0.26 -20.28 6.72
N ASP A 354 -0.14 -20.39 5.38
CA ASP A 354 0.81 -21.32 4.73
C ASP A 354 2.28 -20.90 4.80
N GLY A 355 2.61 -19.73 5.35
CA GLY A 355 3.98 -19.20 5.35
C GLY A 355 4.50 -18.78 3.97
N ASN A 356 3.62 -18.63 2.99
CA ASN A 356 3.91 -18.31 1.60
C ASN A 356 4.80 -19.37 0.90
N VAL A 357 4.71 -20.62 1.32
CA VAL A 357 5.45 -21.74 0.69
C VAL A 357 5.07 -21.89 -0.77
N LYS A 358 3.80 -21.73 -1.07
CA LYS A 358 3.28 -21.72 -2.44
C LYS A 358 2.59 -20.38 -2.70
N LYS A 359 3.30 -19.47 -3.40
CA LYS A 359 2.89 -18.07 -3.58
C LYS A 359 1.43 -17.87 -4.01
N LEU A 360 0.92 -18.68 -4.92
CA LEU A 360 -0.42 -18.58 -5.47
C LEU A 360 -1.40 -19.60 -4.84
N ASP A 361 -1.11 -20.11 -3.64
CA ASP A 361 -2.04 -21.01 -2.96
C ASP A 361 -3.37 -20.29 -2.68
N PRO A 362 -4.51 -20.83 -3.14
CA PRO A 362 -5.82 -20.22 -2.89
C PRO A 362 -6.14 -20.07 -1.41
N GLU A 363 -5.64 -20.98 -0.58
CA GLU A 363 -5.84 -21.00 0.88
C GLU A 363 -4.63 -20.45 1.65
N GLY A 364 -3.72 -19.74 0.95
CA GLY A 364 -2.48 -19.25 1.54
C GLY A 364 -2.69 -18.24 2.68
N TYR A 365 -3.76 -17.46 2.61
CA TYR A 365 -4.20 -16.58 3.70
C TYR A 365 -5.08 -17.34 4.68
N ALA A 366 -4.72 -17.27 5.96
CA ALA A 366 -5.63 -17.69 7.01
C ALA A 366 -6.74 -16.64 7.20
N THR A 367 -7.95 -17.12 7.47
CA THR A 367 -9.14 -16.28 7.60
C THR A 367 -9.78 -16.49 8.96
N ILE A 368 -10.21 -15.40 9.59
CA ILE A 368 -10.98 -15.42 10.83
C ILE A 368 -12.04 -14.32 10.79
N GLU A 369 -13.18 -14.56 11.42
CA GLU A 369 -14.22 -13.54 11.63
C GLU A 369 -14.24 -13.09 13.08
N HIS A 370 -14.48 -11.80 13.27
CA HIS A 370 -14.68 -11.22 14.60
C HIS A 370 -15.83 -10.21 14.57
N THR A 371 -16.57 -10.13 15.67
CA THR A 371 -17.72 -9.23 15.83
C THR A 371 -17.53 -8.33 17.04
N TYR A 372 -17.44 -7.03 16.81
CA TYR A 372 -17.39 -6.03 17.87
C TYR A 372 -18.78 -5.76 18.40
N SER A 373 -18.96 -5.91 19.69
CA SER A 373 -20.28 -5.73 20.37
C SER A 373 -20.60 -4.26 20.64
N GLN A 374 -19.61 -3.38 20.63
CA GLN A 374 -19.76 -1.96 20.95
C GLN A 374 -19.20 -1.08 19.83
N PRO A 375 -19.78 0.11 19.60
CA PRO A 375 -19.13 1.14 18.80
C PRO A 375 -17.80 1.57 19.41
N GLY A 376 -16.85 1.93 18.58
CA GLY A 376 -15.53 2.36 19.07
C GLY A 376 -14.45 2.32 17.99
N THR A 377 -13.26 2.65 18.45
CA THR A 377 -12.03 2.57 17.67
C THR A 377 -11.19 1.43 18.23
N TYR A 378 -10.81 0.49 17.36
CA TYR A 378 -10.11 -0.72 17.74
C TYR A 378 -8.78 -0.83 17.01
N PHE A 379 -7.74 -1.19 17.76
CA PHE A 379 -6.42 -1.53 17.24
C PHE A 379 -6.25 -3.03 17.31
N VAL A 380 -6.30 -3.68 16.17
CA VAL A 380 -6.07 -5.13 16.07
C VAL A 380 -4.59 -5.38 15.94
N HIS A 381 -4.10 -6.34 16.67
CA HIS A 381 -2.72 -6.80 16.60
C HIS A 381 -2.70 -8.28 16.21
N VAL A 382 -1.95 -8.62 15.17
CA VAL A 382 -1.66 -10.00 14.79
C VAL A 382 -0.16 -10.21 14.73
N PHE A 383 0.29 -11.29 15.33
CA PHE A 383 1.72 -11.58 15.38
C PHE A 383 2.00 -13.08 15.32
N ARG A 384 3.23 -13.42 14.91
CA ARG A 384 3.78 -14.76 14.85
C ARG A 384 5.28 -14.69 15.16
N LYS A 385 5.85 -15.77 15.67
CA LYS A 385 7.29 -15.92 15.82
C LYS A 385 7.79 -17.06 14.93
N ASP A 386 8.97 -16.88 14.35
CA ASP A 386 9.63 -17.95 13.61
C ASP A 386 10.36 -18.93 14.55
N GLU A 387 11.06 -19.89 13.97
CA GLU A 387 11.84 -20.89 14.70
C GLU A 387 13.04 -20.32 15.47
N LYS A 388 13.49 -19.11 15.13
CA LYS A 388 14.52 -18.35 15.83
C LYS A 388 13.94 -17.47 16.96
N GLY A 389 12.61 -17.43 17.09
CA GLY A 389 11.90 -16.55 18.01
C GLY A 389 11.76 -15.10 17.52
N TRP A 390 12.13 -14.81 16.26
CA TRP A 390 12.01 -13.49 15.69
C TRP A 390 10.53 -13.12 15.46
N LEU A 391 10.19 -11.91 15.85
CA LEU A 391 8.83 -11.40 15.76
C LEU A 391 8.47 -11.04 14.31
N ALA A 392 7.27 -11.43 13.90
CA ALA A 392 6.56 -10.91 12.74
C ALA A 392 5.19 -10.39 13.21
N GLU A 393 4.90 -9.14 12.98
CA GLU A 393 3.59 -8.58 13.38
C GLU A 393 3.01 -7.67 12.31
N ASP A 394 1.70 -7.50 12.38
CA ASP A 394 0.95 -6.48 11.67
C ASP A 394 -0.13 -5.87 12.58
N ARG A 395 -0.56 -4.67 12.28
CA ARG A 395 -1.58 -3.95 13.03
C ARG A 395 -2.62 -3.36 12.11
N LEU A 396 -3.86 -3.36 12.57
CA LEU A 396 -4.99 -2.83 11.84
C LEU A 396 -5.74 -1.84 12.72
N TYR A 397 -6.40 -0.89 12.09
CA TYR A 397 -7.15 0.16 12.74
C TYR A 397 -8.57 0.20 12.20
N LEU A 398 -9.55 -0.01 13.09
CA LEU A 398 -10.96 -0.10 12.74
C LEU A 398 -11.78 0.96 13.48
N ARG A 399 -12.80 1.46 12.80
CA ARG A 399 -13.86 2.27 13.42
C ARG A 399 -15.19 1.55 13.27
N VAL A 400 -15.79 1.20 14.39
CA VAL A 400 -17.10 0.56 14.49
C VAL A 400 -18.12 1.60 14.91
N LYS A 401 -19.19 1.75 14.14
CA LYS A 401 -20.30 2.67 14.37
C LYS A 401 -21.43 1.97 15.12
N GLU A 402 -22.39 2.77 15.61
CA GLU A 402 -23.65 2.27 16.14
C GLU A 402 -24.48 1.48 15.13
#